data_a13c5341e0c6eb96ab377e2dfeb9508e
#
_entry.id   a13c5341e0c6eb96ab377e2dfeb9508e
#
_cell.length_a   1.000
_cell.length_b   1.000
_cell.length_c   1.000
_cell.angle_alpha   90.00
_cell.angle_beta   90.00
_cell.angle_gamma   90.00
#
_symmetry.space_group_name_H-M   'P 1'
#
loop_
_entity.id
_entity.type
_entity.pdbx_description
1 polymer ?
#
loop_
_entity_poly.entity_id
_entity_poly.type
_entity_poly.pdbx_seq_one_letter_code
_entity_poly.pdbx_strand_id
1 'polypeptide(L)'
;MKVLSVFNQKGGVGKTTTTINLGAAFALMMSHEAGANEEPGRVLIIDLDQQTHSEITLSGGFFGQRRQTGLGPYDNIAGLLMMDTALPVTDIIRTSEIPHGARRNMDFIPSSKEKMPNVDTALKNDPIDGLFRLRGILETVEPFYQYVVIDNPPGLSYLSINSLVGSTHVVIPCQLEAPSIEGLTSALKTIQSVQRQHNPRLQFLGILPSMCDFRQQEQNEFLASLHGQYNSLILTPISRRADVSYANSEGLDIFSFKPARRSDQLMSANPATQEFARVAEEIRQRMG
;
A
#
# COMPACT_ATOMS: atom_id res chain seq x y z
N MET A 1 -13.64 -1.04 9.79
CA MET A 1 -12.34 -1.12 9.09
C MET A 1 -12.28 -0.17 7.89
N LYS A 2 -11.15 0.51 7.64
CA LYS A 2 -10.90 1.35 6.45
C LYS A 2 -9.90 0.64 5.55
N VAL A 3 -10.25 0.45 4.28
CA VAL A 3 -9.42 -0.26 3.28
C VAL A 3 -8.96 0.73 2.22
N LEU A 4 -7.65 0.96 2.15
CA LEU A 4 -7.00 1.88 1.22
C LEU A 4 -6.33 1.12 0.08
N SER A 5 -6.79 1.30 -1.15
CA SER A 5 -6.11 0.84 -2.36
C SER A 5 -5.09 1.89 -2.82
N VAL A 6 -3.82 1.54 -2.93
CA VAL A 6 -2.77 2.36 -3.56
C VAL A 6 -2.70 1.95 -5.02
N PHE A 7 -3.38 2.68 -5.89
CA PHE A 7 -3.66 2.26 -7.26
C PHE A 7 -3.09 3.22 -8.31
N ASN A 8 -2.40 2.70 -9.28
CA ASN A 8 -2.09 3.36 -10.56
C ASN A 8 -1.72 2.28 -11.58
N GLN A 9 -2.19 2.42 -12.81
CA GLN A 9 -1.88 1.50 -13.91
C GLN A 9 -0.43 1.61 -14.37
N LYS A 10 0.22 2.77 -14.19
CA LYS A 10 1.63 2.97 -14.52
C LYS A 10 2.53 2.23 -13.53
N GLY A 11 3.54 1.52 -14.06
CA GLY A 11 4.61 0.93 -13.25
C GLY A 11 5.60 1.98 -12.75
N GLY A 12 6.29 1.70 -11.64
CA GLY A 12 7.39 2.53 -11.15
C GLY A 12 6.98 3.86 -10.49
N VAL A 13 5.69 4.11 -10.25
CA VAL A 13 5.20 5.36 -9.62
C VAL A 13 5.26 5.37 -8.08
N GLY A 14 5.87 4.36 -7.47
CA GLY A 14 6.04 4.28 -6.02
C GLY A 14 4.87 3.68 -5.25
N LYS A 15 4.01 2.85 -5.88
CA LYS A 15 2.89 2.18 -5.20
C LYS A 15 3.34 1.41 -3.97
N THR A 16 4.25 0.47 -4.12
CA THR A 16 4.79 -0.36 -3.03
C THR A 16 5.42 0.47 -1.91
N THR A 17 6.27 1.45 -2.27
CA THR A 17 6.86 2.38 -1.31
C THR A 17 5.80 3.15 -0.54
N THR A 18 4.76 3.63 -1.23
CA THR A 18 3.64 4.33 -0.60
C THR A 18 2.86 3.41 0.34
N THR A 19 2.54 2.19 -0.11
CA THR A 19 1.81 1.18 0.70
C THR A 19 2.52 0.89 2.01
N ILE A 20 3.81 0.56 1.95
CA ILE A 20 4.61 0.20 3.14
C ILE A 20 4.70 1.39 4.10
N ASN A 21 5.03 2.57 3.59
CA ASN A 21 5.24 3.74 4.44
C ASN A 21 3.93 4.31 5.01
N LEU A 22 2.81 4.24 4.29
CA LEU A 22 1.50 4.58 4.84
C LEU A 22 1.07 3.57 5.92
N GLY A 23 1.23 2.26 5.68
CA GLY A 23 0.96 1.24 6.67
C GLY A 23 1.76 1.46 7.95
N ALA A 24 3.06 1.73 7.82
CA ALA A 24 3.95 2.05 8.93
C ALA A 24 3.54 3.33 9.67
N ALA A 25 3.13 4.39 8.95
CA ALA A 25 2.66 5.63 9.55
C ALA A 25 1.37 5.42 10.33
N PHE A 26 0.38 4.70 9.78
CA PHE A 26 -0.88 4.39 10.47
C PHE A 26 -0.63 3.55 11.74
N ALA A 27 0.24 2.54 11.67
CA ALA A 27 0.61 1.73 12.84
C ALA A 27 1.25 2.58 13.94
N LEU A 28 2.13 3.52 13.59
CA LEU A 28 2.73 4.47 14.53
C LEU A 28 1.69 5.40 15.15
N MET A 29 0.80 6.00 14.34
CA MET A 29 -0.25 6.88 14.83
C MET A 29 -1.11 6.17 15.88
N MET A 30 -1.57 4.95 15.58
CA MET A 30 -2.38 4.18 16.52
C MET A 30 -1.62 3.77 17.77
N SER A 31 -0.30 3.49 17.66
CA SER A 31 0.54 3.21 18.84
C SER A 31 0.72 4.44 19.72
N HIS A 32 0.73 5.65 19.15
CA HIS A 32 0.81 6.91 19.91
C HIS A 32 -0.53 7.29 20.56
N GLU A 33 -1.65 6.91 19.93
CA GLU A 33 -3.00 7.18 20.43
C GLU A 33 -3.45 6.21 21.53
N ALA A 34 -2.89 4.99 21.55
CA ALA A 34 -3.20 4.01 22.57
C ALA A 34 -2.67 4.43 23.95
N GLY A 35 -3.48 4.28 24.98
CA GLY A 35 -3.08 4.50 26.35
C GLY A 35 -2.00 3.50 26.81
N ALA A 36 -1.33 3.79 27.91
CA ALA A 36 -0.22 2.97 28.43
C ALA A 36 -0.58 1.47 28.67
N ASN A 37 -1.86 1.16 28.84
CA ASN A 37 -2.37 -0.19 29.08
C ASN A 37 -3.34 -0.67 28.00
N GLU A 38 -3.40 0.01 26.84
CA GLU A 38 -4.29 -0.33 25.75
C GLU A 38 -3.50 -0.96 24.59
N GLU A 39 -4.06 -1.99 23.98
CA GLU A 39 -3.52 -2.54 22.74
C GLU A 39 -3.77 -1.55 21.59
N PRO A 40 -2.74 -1.16 20.83
CA PRO A 40 -2.93 -0.27 19.69
C PRO A 40 -3.75 -0.97 18.61
N GLY A 41 -4.50 -0.17 17.86
CA GLY A 41 -5.16 -0.65 16.66
C GLY A 41 -4.17 -1.26 15.65
N ARG A 42 -4.66 -2.16 14.79
CA ARG A 42 -3.81 -2.95 13.87
C ARG A 42 -3.99 -2.52 12.43
N VAL A 43 -2.91 -2.63 11.66
CA VAL A 43 -2.84 -2.42 10.21
C VAL A 43 -2.52 -3.74 9.52
N LEU A 44 -3.24 -4.05 8.44
CA LEU A 44 -2.93 -5.17 7.57
C LEU A 44 -2.42 -4.66 6.21
N ILE A 45 -1.33 -5.22 5.72
CA ILE A 45 -0.81 -4.98 4.37
C ILE A 45 -1.14 -6.19 3.49
N ILE A 46 -1.67 -5.92 2.29
CA ILE A 46 -1.94 -6.93 1.28
C ILE A 46 -1.16 -6.55 0.02
N ASP A 47 -0.27 -7.42 -0.43
CA ASP A 47 0.52 -7.24 -1.65
C ASP A 47 -0.07 -8.09 -2.78
N LEU A 48 -0.63 -7.41 -3.78
CA LEU A 48 -1.19 -8.04 -4.99
C LEU A 48 -0.22 -7.97 -6.19
N ASP A 49 0.97 -7.35 -6.04
CA ASP A 49 1.95 -7.31 -7.10
C ASP A 49 2.68 -8.65 -7.22
N GLN A 50 2.82 -9.15 -8.44
CA GLN A 50 3.57 -10.38 -8.74
C GLN A 50 5.04 -10.31 -8.34
N GLN A 51 5.59 -9.10 -8.15
CA GLN A 51 6.96 -8.92 -7.69
C GLN A 51 7.15 -9.13 -6.19
N THR A 52 6.07 -9.13 -5.40
CA THR A 52 6.03 -9.40 -3.95
C THR A 52 6.99 -8.54 -3.13
N HIS A 53 7.20 -7.29 -3.55
CA HIS A 53 8.18 -6.40 -2.91
C HIS A 53 7.76 -5.97 -1.49
N SER A 54 6.45 -5.78 -1.25
CA SER A 54 5.94 -5.47 0.09
C SER A 54 6.20 -6.62 1.05
N GLU A 55 5.97 -7.87 0.63
CA GLU A 55 6.25 -9.05 1.46
C GLU A 55 7.73 -9.14 1.84
N ILE A 56 8.64 -8.94 0.86
CA ILE A 56 10.08 -8.99 1.12
C ILE A 56 10.45 -7.98 2.22
N THR A 57 9.93 -6.75 2.15
CA THR A 57 10.17 -5.71 3.16
C THR A 57 9.60 -6.12 4.52
N LEU A 58 8.34 -6.58 4.56
CA LEU A 58 7.63 -6.89 5.79
C LEU A 58 8.15 -8.14 6.51
N SER A 59 8.77 -9.07 5.78
CA SER A 59 9.39 -10.29 6.33
C SER A 59 10.86 -10.13 6.74
N GLY A 60 11.37 -8.90 6.87
CA GLY A 60 12.74 -8.62 7.33
C GLY A 60 13.76 -8.43 6.21
N GLY A 61 13.31 -8.19 4.98
CA GLY A 61 14.16 -7.80 3.85
C GLY A 61 14.85 -8.95 3.12
N PHE A 62 15.66 -8.60 2.10
CA PHE A 62 16.40 -9.56 1.26
C PHE A 62 17.45 -10.38 2.03
N PHE A 63 17.93 -9.88 3.16
CA PHE A 63 18.93 -10.53 4.01
C PHE A 63 18.31 -11.34 5.15
N GLY A 64 16.98 -11.19 5.40
CA GLY A 64 16.25 -12.07 6.31
C GLY A 64 16.22 -13.48 5.70
N GLN A 65 16.74 -14.48 6.41
CA GLN A 65 16.44 -15.85 6.05
C GLN A 65 14.91 -15.96 6.07
N ARG A 66 14.29 -16.31 4.93
CA ARG A 66 12.86 -16.70 4.90
C ARG A 66 12.69 -17.71 6.05
N ARG A 67 12.18 -17.25 7.19
CA ARG A 67 11.80 -18.16 8.23
C ARG A 67 10.73 -19.04 7.61
N GLN A 68 10.95 -20.35 7.68
CA GLN A 68 9.93 -21.30 7.28
C GLN A 68 8.70 -20.98 8.12
N THR A 69 7.71 -20.37 7.51
CA THR A 69 6.49 -19.88 8.18
C THR A 69 5.60 -21.02 8.66
N GLY A 70 5.98 -22.28 8.37
CA GLY A 70 5.11 -23.45 8.57
C GLY A 70 3.92 -23.50 7.61
N LEU A 71 3.85 -22.55 6.66
CA LEU A 71 2.78 -22.45 5.68
C LEU A 71 3.07 -23.34 4.46
N GLY A 72 2.02 -23.91 3.90
CA GLY A 72 2.06 -24.63 2.63
C GLY A 72 2.20 -23.67 1.44
N PRO A 73 2.42 -24.21 0.23
CA PRO A 73 2.66 -23.41 -0.97
C PRO A 73 1.46 -22.55 -1.42
N TYR A 74 0.27 -22.85 -0.92
CA TYR A 74 -0.97 -22.12 -1.21
C TYR A 74 -1.47 -21.27 -0.01
N ASP A 75 -0.81 -21.35 1.15
CA ASP A 75 -1.22 -20.61 2.34
C ASP A 75 -0.69 -19.16 2.27
N ASN A 76 -1.23 -18.41 1.32
CA ASN A 76 -0.87 -17.03 0.97
C ASN A 76 -2.02 -16.34 0.24
N ILE A 77 -1.86 -15.05 -0.07
CA ILE A 77 -2.92 -14.27 -0.75
C ILE A 77 -3.34 -14.87 -2.10
N ALA A 78 -2.41 -15.46 -2.86
CA ALA A 78 -2.74 -16.10 -4.13
C ALA A 78 -3.66 -17.32 -3.92
N GLY A 79 -3.33 -18.19 -2.97
CA GLY A 79 -4.15 -19.35 -2.64
C GLY A 79 -5.52 -18.97 -2.09
N LEU A 80 -5.61 -17.90 -1.28
CA LEU A 80 -6.89 -17.36 -0.82
C LEU A 80 -7.76 -16.87 -1.99
N LEU A 81 -7.19 -16.12 -2.91
CA LEU A 81 -7.91 -15.58 -4.07
C LEU A 81 -8.32 -16.68 -5.06
N MET A 82 -7.55 -17.74 -5.21
CA MET A 82 -7.86 -18.91 -6.04
C MET A 82 -8.72 -19.96 -5.34
N MET A 83 -8.93 -19.84 -4.01
CA MET A 83 -9.57 -20.83 -3.14
C MET A 83 -8.82 -22.19 -3.11
N ASP A 84 -7.50 -22.14 -3.21
CA ASP A 84 -6.63 -23.33 -3.21
C ASP A 84 -6.07 -23.64 -1.80
N THR A 85 -6.32 -22.80 -0.80
CA THR A 85 -5.93 -23.05 0.61
C THR A 85 -7.13 -23.51 1.43
N ALA A 86 -6.87 -24.45 2.36
CA ALA A 86 -7.86 -24.88 3.35
C ALA A 86 -7.76 -24.09 4.66
N LEU A 87 -6.70 -23.29 4.85
CA LEU A 87 -6.52 -22.51 6.07
C LEU A 87 -7.40 -21.25 6.07
N PRO A 88 -7.96 -20.89 7.22
CA PRO A 88 -8.63 -19.61 7.37
C PRO A 88 -7.61 -18.46 7.23
N VAL A 89 -8.08 -17.31 6.78
CA VAL A 89 -7.23 -16.11 6.55
C VAL A 89 -6.41 -15.76 7.79
N THR A 90 -7.01 -15.87 8.99
CA THR A 90 -6.37 -15.56 10.27
C THR A 90 -5.13 -16.39 10.57
N ASP A 91 -5.09 -17.62 10.09
CA ASP A 91 -3.96 -18.54 10.32
C ASP A 91 -2.81 -18.29 9.33
N ILE A 92 -3.11 -17.59 8.24
CA ILE A 92 -2.15 -17.23 7.19
C ILE A 92 -1.44 -15.89 7.50
N ILE A 93 -2.12 -14.96 8.17
CA ILE A 93 -1.58 -13.64 8.52
C ILE A 93 -0.30 -13.75 9.35
N ARG A 94 0.66 -12.87 9.10
CA ARG A 94 1.94 -12.77 9.80
C ARG A 94 2.17 -11.34 10.29
N THR A 95 2.78 -11.22 11.45
CA THR A 95 3.22 -9.91 11.97
C THR A 95 4.51 -9.50 11.27
N SER A 96 4.61 -8.22 10.94
CA SER A 96 5.79 -7.64 10.31
C SER A 96 7.04 -7.82 11.17
N GLU A 97 8.14 -8.26 10.55
CA GLU A 97 9.45 -8.47 11.19
C GLU A 97 10.40 -7.29 10.97
N ILE A 98 9.92 -6.12 10.50
CA ILE A 98 10.77 -4.94 10.30
C ILE A 98 11.49 -4.61 11.62
N PRO A 99 12.84 -4.62 11.65
CA PRO A 99 13.62 -4.32 12.85
C PRO A 99 13.47 -2.84 13.26
N HIS A 100 13.70 -2.57 14.56
CA HIS A 100 13.77 -1.24 15.18
C HIS A 100 12.45 -0.50 15.39
N GLY A 101 11.69 -0.99 16.30
CA GLY A 101 10.56 -0.26 16.88
C GLY A 101 9.31 -1.10 16.84
N ALA A 102 8.66 -1.08 17.92
CA ALA A 102 7.51 -1.86 18.33
C ALA A 102 6.32 -1.76 17.37
N ARG A 103 6.45 -2.21 16.12
CA ARG A 103 5.32 -2.32 15.21
C ARG A 103 4.73 -3.71 15.23
N ARG A 104 4.48 -4.20 16.44
CA ARG A 104 3.72 -5.43 16.65
C ARG A 104 2.26 -5.33 16.19
N ASN A 105 1.84 -4.12 15.79
CA ASN A 105 0.49 -3.83 15.30
C ASN A 105 0.41 -3.68 13.77
N MET A 106 1.44 -4.08 13.02
CA MET A 106 1.42 -4.15 11.57
C MET A 106 1.62 -5.58 11.10
N ASP A 107 0.64 -6.10 10.36
CA ASP A 107 0.60 -7.45 9.84
C ASP A 107 0.57 -7.44 8.31
N PHE A 108 0.82 -8.61 7.72
CA PHE A 108 0.68 -8.82 6.29
C PHE A 108 0.16 -10.23 5.98
N ILE A 109 -0.48 -10.37 4.82
CA ILE A 109 -0.77 -11.67 4.24
C ILE A 109 0.40 -12.02 3.32
N PRO A 110 1.11 -13.16 3.54
CA PRO A 110 2.17 -13.59 2.65
C PRO A 110 1.71 -13.67 1.20
N SER A 111 2.59 -13.34 0.25
CA SER A 111 2.35 -13.45 -1.19
C SER A 111 3.18 -14.58 -1.80
N SER A 112 2.97 -14.89 -3.06
CA SER A 112 3.73 -15.93 -3.76
C SER A 112 4.08 -15.50 -5.17
N LYS A 113 5.36 -15.18 -5.38
CA LYS A 113 5.87 -14.82 -6.70
C LYS A 113 5.58 -15.90 -7.76
N GLU A 114 5.54 -17.16 -7.36
CA GLU A 114 5.25 -18.29 -8.24
C GLU A 114 3.76 -18.39 -8.59
N LYS A 115 2.87 -18.10 -7.63
CA LYS A 115 1.41 -18.33 -7.78
C LYS A 115 0.66 -17.08 -8.26
N MET A 116 1.10 -15.89 -7.89
CA MET A 116 0.44 -14.63 -8.26
C MET A 116 0.17 -14.46 -9.77
N PRO A 117 1.05 -14.91 -10.70
CA PRO A 117 0.76 -14.82 -12.14
C PRO A 117 -0.51 -15.57 -12.58
N ASN A 118 -0.92 -16.61 -11.86
CA ASN A 118 -2.09 -17.43 -12.20
C ASN A 118 -3.41 -16.85 -11.65
N VAL A 119 -3.33 -15.97 -10.65
CA VAL A 119 -4.50 -15.43 -9.94
C VAL A 119 -5.42 -14.67 -10.89
N ASP A 120 -4.87 -13.82 -11.74
CA ASP A 120 -5.66 -13.01 -12.69
C ASP A 120 -6.52 -13.89 -13.61
N THR A 121 -5.94 -14.99 -14.12
CA THR A 121 -6.64 -15.97 -14.94
C THR A 121 -7.72 -16.73 -14.15
N ALA A 122 -7.41 -17.13 -12.91
CA ALA A 122 -8.35 -17.82 -12.04
C ALA A 122 -9.58 -16.94 -11.72
N LEU A 123 -9.33 -15.68 -11.34
CA LEU A 123 -10.40 -14.71 -11.07
C LEU A 123 -11.27 -14.44 -12.31
N LYS A 124 -10.65 -14.33 -13.50
CA LYS A 124 -11.37 -14.12 -14.76
C LYS A 124 -12.24 -15.31 -15.14
N ASN A 125 -11.82 -16.52 -14.81
CA ASN A 125 -12.56 -17.75 -15.09
C ASN A 125 -13.70 -18.02 -14.10
N ASP A 126 -13.84 -17.19 -13.06
CA ASP A 126 -14.97 -17.21 -12.14
C ASP A 126 -15.89 -16.01 -12.40
N PRO A 127 -16.91 -16.16 -13.26
CA PRO A 127 -17.75 -15.04 -13.70
C PRO A 127 -18.73 -14.55 -12.62
N ILE A 128 -18.92 -15.29 -11.53
CA ILE A 128 -19.87 -14.97 -10.47
C ILE A 128 -19.16 -14.23 -9.35
N ASP A 129 -18.13 -14.85 -8.76
CA ASP A 129 -17.49 -14.36 -7.54
C ASP A 129 -16.10 -13.79 -7.77
N GLY A 130 -15.49 -14.00 -8.94
CA GLY A 130 -14.11 -13.64 -9.23
C GLY A 130 -13.77 -12.17 -8.95
N LEU A 131 -14.71 -11.23 -9.15
CA LEU A 131 -14.51 -9.80 -8.84
C LEU A 131 -14.64 -9.46 -7.34
N PHE A 132 -15.22 -10.36 -6.54
CA PHE A 132 -15.53 -10.11 -5.12
C PHE A 132 -14.66 -10.92 -4.15
N ARG A 133 -13.71 -11.73 -4.65
CA ARG A 133 -12.87 -12.61 -3.84
C ARG A 133 -12.12 -11.85 -2.74
N LEU A 134 -11.48 -10.75 -3.09
CA LEU A 134 -10.75 -9.95 -2.10
C LEU A 134 -11.70 -9.31 -1.07
N ARG A 135 -12.90 -8.90 -1.48
CA ARG A 135 -13.91 -8.38 -0.55
C ARG A 135 -14.27 -9.43 0.51
N GLY A 136 -14.52 -10.68 0.11
CA GLY A 136 -14.79 -11.77 1.05
C GLY A 136 -13.66 -12.02 2.04
N ILE A 137 -12.40 -11.93 1.58
CA ILE A 137 -11.21 -12.01 2.45
C ILE A 137 -11.20 -10.84 3.45
N LEU A 138 -11.46 -9.62 2.99
CA LEU A 138 -11.48 -8.42 3.81
C LEU A 138 -12.58 -8.44 4.88
N GLU A 139 -13.76 -8.99 4.57
CA GLU A 139 -14.85 -9.16 5.52
C GLU A 139 -14.47 -10.09 6.69
N THR A 140 -13.65 -11.12 6.44
CA THR A 140 -13.16 -12.03 7.50
C THR A 140 -12.19 -11.35 8.47
N VAL A 141 -11.42 -10.37 8.02
CA VAL A 141 -10.42 -9.67 8.84
C VAL A 141 -10.94 -8.36 9.45
N GLU A 142 -12.12 -7.91 9.05
CA GLU A 142 -12.71 -6.65 9.50
C GLU A 142 -12.72 -6.44 11.02
N PRO A 143 -13.02 -7.46 11.87
CA PRO A 143 -13.06 -7.30 13.32
C PRO A 143 -11.68 -7.03 13.94
N PHE A 144 -10.59 -7.32 13.24
CA PHE A 144 -9.23 -7.32 13.79
C PHE A 144 -8.40 -6.11 13.39
N TYR A 145 -8.80 -5.37 12.34
CA TYR A 145 -7.99 -4.30 11.75
C TYR A 145 -8.76 -2.99 11.64
N GLN A 146 -8.12 -1.88 12.00
CA GLN A 146 -8.61 -0.53 11.73
C GLN A 146 -8.32 -0.10 10.30
N TYR A 147 -7.14 -0.46 9.81
CA TYR A 147 -6.69 -0.12 8.45
C TYR A 147 -6.21 -1.36 7.71
N VAL A 148 -6.54 -1.42 6.43
CA VAL A 148 -5.91 -2.31 5.45
C VAL A 148 -5.33 -1.45 4.34
N VAL A 149 -4.07 -1.67 3.96
CA VAL A 149 -3.44 -0.97 2.82
C VAL A 149 -3.07 -2.00 1.76
N ILE A 150 -3.54 -1.80 0.54
CA ILE A 150 -3.38 -2.75 -0.56
C ILE A 150 -2.41 -2.19 -1.59
N ASP A 151 -1.31 -2.92 -1.84
CA ASP A 151 -0.40 -2.68 -2.95
C ASP A 151 -0.92 -3.33 -4.23
N ASN A 152 -1.04 -2.55 -5.30
CA ASN A 152 -1.59 -3.03 -6.56
C ASN A 152 -0.51 -3.30 -7.60
N PRO A 153 -0.70 -4.34 -8.45
CA PRO A 153 0.14 -4.54 -9.62
C PRO A 153 0.05 -3.36 -10.61
N PRO A 154 1.03 -3.20 -11.49
CA PRO A 154 0.91 -2.29 -12.62
C PRO A 154 -0.13 -2.81 -13.63
N GLY A 155 -0.71 -1.90 -14.39
CA GLY A 155 -1.70 -2.23 -15.42
C GLY A 155 -3.12 -2.38 -14.88
N LEU A 156 -4.04 -2.71 -15.80
CA LEU A 156 -5.43 -3.01 -15.50
C LEU A 156 -5.61 -4.53 -15.57
N SER A 157 -5.88 -5.15 -14.43
CA SER A 157 -6.05 -6.59 -14.27
C SER A 157 -7.25 -6.90 -13.39
N TYR A 158 -7.69 -8.15 -13.36
CA TYR A 158 -8.73 -8.59 -12.41
C TYR A 158 -8.30 -8.40 -10.96
N LEU A 159 -7.00 -8.55 -10.65
CA LEU A 159 -6.44 -8.26 -9.33
C LEU A 159 -6.62 -6.80 -8.93
N SER A 160 -6.27 -5.86 -9.82
CA SER A 160 -6.42 -4.44 -9.54
C SER A 160 -7.89 -4.01 -9.42
N ILE A 161 -8.79 -4.63 -10.19
CA ILE A 161 -10.24 -4.41 -10.04
C ILE A 161 -10.74 -4.99 -8.71
N ASN A 162 -10.32 -6.21 -8.32
CA ASN A 162 -10.64 -6.80 -7.00
C ASN A 162 -10.24 -5.88 -5.85
N SER A 163 -9.03 -5.28 -5.93
CA SER A 163 -8.57 -4.31 -4.95
C SER A 163 -9.54 -3.13 -4.83
N LEU A 164 -9.94 -2.51 -5.95
CA LEU A 164 -10.89 -1.38 -5.93
C LEU A 164 -12.30 -1.79 -5.49
N VAL A 165 -12.75 -2.99 -5.85
CA VAL A 165 -14.05 -3.53 -5.45
C VAL A 165 -14.12 -3.82 -3.95
N GLY A 166 -13.02 -4.29 -3.35
CA GLY A 166 -12.92 -4.56 -1.91
C GLY A 166 -12.59 -3.34 -1.06
N SER A 167 -12.13 -2.23 -1.66
CA SER A 167 -11.65 -1.07 -0.92
C SER A 167 -12.77 -0.10 -0.55
N THR A 168 -12.57 0.64 0.55
CA THR A 168 -13.40 1.78 0.93
C THR A 168 -12.84 3.09 0.36
N HIS A 169 -11.51 3.16 0.17
CA HIS A 169 -10.80 4.35 -0.28
C HIS A 169 -9.73 4.00 -1.31
N VAL A 170 -9.40 4.96 -2.17
CA VAL A 170 -8.30 4.82 -3.14
C VAL A 170 -7.48 6.09 -3.23
N VAL A 171 -6.15 5.93 -3.34
CA VAL A 171 -5.18 7.00 -3.61
C VAL A 171 -4.38 6.64 -4.86
N ILE A 172 -4.04 7.65 -5.68
CA ILE A 172 -3.25 7.48 -6.90
C ILE A 172 -1.88 8.12 -6.73
N PRO A 173 -0.80 7.36 -6.46
CA PRO A 173 0.56 7.88 -6.59
C PRO A 173 0.88 8.19 -8.05
N CYS A 174 1.46 9.38 -8.30
CA CYS A 174 1.71 9.88 -9.65
C CYS A 174 3.05 10.63 -9.70
N GLN A 175 3.92 10.29 -10.64
CA GLN A 175 5.14 11.06 -10.91
C GLN A 175 4.80 12.31 -11.71
N LEU A 176 5.57 13.39 -11.50
CA LEU A 176 5.38 14.67 -12.20
C LEU A 176 6.10 14.67 -13.55
N GLU A 177 5.56 13.91 -14.50
CA GLU A 177 6.11 13.78 -15.87
C GLU A 177 5.01 13.50 -16.90
N ALA A 178 5.23 13.89 -18.15
CA ALA A 178 4.22 13.86 -19.23
C ALA A 178 3.48 12.51 -19.38
N PRO A 179 4.15 11.33 -19.40
CA PRO A 179 3.43 10.05 -19.52
C PRO A 179 2.54 9.71 -18.32
N SER A 180 2.69 10.43 -17.21
CA SER A 180 1.89 10.16 -15.99
C SER A 180 0.49 10.75 -16.07
N ILE A 181 0.25 11.77 -16.88
CA ILE A 181 -1.08 12.38 -17.07
C ILE A 181 -2.02 11.39 -17.76
N GLU A 182 -1.55 10.69 -18.78
CA GLU A 182 -2.35 9.67 -19.46
C GLU A 182 -2.69 8.51 -18.52
N GLY A 183 -1.68 8.05 -17.74
CA GLY A 183 -1.86 7.02 -16.71
C GLY A 183 -2.85 7.45 -15.63
N LEU A 184 -2.80 8.71 -15.18
CA LEU A 184 -3.73 9.30 -14.22
C LEU A 184 -5.17 9.31 -14.76
N THR A 185 -5.35 9.78 -16.00
CA THR A 185 -6.67 9.82 -16.66
C THR A 185 -7.26 8.40 -16.78
N SER A 186 -6.45 7.42 -17.14
CA SER A 186 -6.87 6.02 -17.24
C SER A 186 -7.24 5.44 -15.86
N ALA A 187 -6.45 5.73 -14.84
CA ALA A 187 -6.72 5.31 -13.45
C ALA A 187 -8.04 5.90 -12.94
N LEU A 188 -8.28 7.20 -13.15
CA LEU A 188 -9.52 7.87 -12.76
C LEU A 188 -10.76 7.29 -13.47
N LYS A 189 -10.67 7.00 -14.78
CA LYS A 189 -11.74 6.32 -15.52
C LYS A 189 -12.06 4.95 -14.95
N THR A 190 -11.03 4.18 -14.56
CA THR A 190 -11.20 2.86 -13.95
C THR A 190 -11.89 2.98 -12.60
N ILE A 191 -11.45 3.89 -11.73
CA ILE A 191 -12.09 4.14 -10.43
C ILE A 191 -13.57 4.51 -10.62
N GLN A 192 -13.89 5.43 -11.52
CA GLN A 192 -15.27 5.83 -11.82
C GLN A 192 -16.11 4.66 -12.37
N SER A 193 -15.52 3.78 -13.17
CA SER A 193 -16.21 2.57 -13.66
C SER A 193 -16.53 1.62 -12.53
N VAL A 194 -15.56 1.35 -11.65
CA VAL A 194 -15.76 0.49 -10.46
C VAL A 194 -16.79 1.10 -9.51
N GLN A 195 -16.75 2.42 -9.26
CA GLN A 195 -17.75 3.10 -8.44
C GLN A 195 -19.17 2.92 -8.99
N ARG A 196 -19.35 3.04 -10.30
CA ARG A 196 -20.68 2.92 -10.93
C ARG A 196 -21.22 1.49 -10.97
N GLN A 197 -20.34 0.49 -11.16
CA GLN A 197 -20.75 -0.86 -11.50
C GLN A 197 -20.66 -1.84 -10.32
N HIS A 198 -19.65 -1.67 -9.43
CA HIS A 198 -19.30 -2.70 -8.45
C HIS A 198 -19.14 -2.20 -7.02
N ASN A 199 -18.70 -0.95 -6.82
CA ASN A 199 -18.45 -0.39 -5.50
C ASN A 199 -18.82 1.09 -5.40
N PRO A 200 -20.12 1.43 -5.27
CA PRO A 200 -20.57 2.83 -5.17
C PRO A 200 -20.04 3.57 -3.94
N ARG A 201 -19.53 2.84 -2.94
CA ARG A 201 -18.98 3.42 -1.70
C ARG A 201 -17.49 3.73 -1.77
N LEU A 202 -16.79 3.33 -2.85
CA LEU A 202 -15.38 3.63 -3.02
C LEU A 202 -15.16 5.14 -3.09
N GLN A 203 -14.34 5.68 -2.20
CA GLN A 203 -14.01 7.10 -2.16
C GLN A 203 -12.62 7.34 -2.76
N PHE A 204 -12.54 8.24 -3.73
CA PHE A 204 -11.26 8.72 -4.26
C PHE A 204 -10.72 9.83 -3.34
N LEU A 205 -9.62 9.56 -2.65
CA LEU A 205 -9.02 10.49 -1.69
C LEU A 205 -8.15 11.56 -2.36
N GLY A 206 -7.49 11.22 -3.46
CA GLY A 206 -6.67 12.18 -4.16
C GLY A 206 -5.50 11.58 -4.92
N ILE A 207 -4.75 12.47 -5.55
CA ILE A 207 -3.52 12.20 -6.29
C ILE A 207 -2.34 12.52 -5.38
N LEU A 208 -1.44 11.56 -5.20
CA LEU A 208 -0.22 11.72 -4.43
C LEU A 208 0.97 11.95 -5.38
N PRO A 209 1.45 13.20 -5.55
CA PRO A 209 2.67 13.42 -6.30
C PRO A 209 3.84 12.70 -5.62
N SER A 210 4.50 11.80 -6.35
CA SER A 210 5.51 10.89 -5.81
C SER A 210 6.87 11.08 -6.51
N MET A 211 7.96 10.86 -5.77
CA MET A 211 9.33 10.98 -6.26
C MET A 211 9.62 12.35 -6.91
N CYS A 212 9.08 13.43 -6.35
CA CYS A 212 9.22 14.78 -6.88
C CYS A 212 10.65 15.30 -6.73
N ASP A 213 11.17 15.94 -7.78
CA ASP A 213 12.42 16.70 -7.75
C ASP A 213 12.13 18.17 -8.11
N PHE A 214 11.86 18.98 -7.11
CA PHE A 214 11.48 20.37 -7.27
C PHE A 214 12.61 21.28 -7.78
N ARG A 215 13.81 20.76 -8.01
CA ARG A 215 14.89 21.47 -8.72
C ARG A 215 14.64 21.50 -10.23
N GLN A 216 13.79 20.61 -10.73
CA GLN A 216 13.40 20.51 -12.14
C GLN A 216 12.18 21.43 -12.40
N GLN A 217 12.35 22.43 -13.24
CA GLN A 217 11.29 23.38 -13.59
C GLN A 217 10.08 22.67 -14.18
N GLU A 218 10.28 21.69 -15.05
CA GLU A 218 9.22 20.90 -15.68
C GLU A 218 8.30 20.25 -14.63
N GLN A 219 8.85 19.69 -13.54
CA GLN A 219 8.03 19.08 -12.49
C GLN A 219 7.22 20.11 -11.70
N ASN A 220 7.75 21.31 -11.50
CA ASN A 220 6.99 22.40 -10.88
C ASN A 220 5.83 22.88 -11.76
N GLU A 221 6.03 22.96 -13.06
CA GLU A 221 4.98 23.28 -14.03
C GLU A 221 3.90 22.21 -14.07
N PHE A 222 4.30 20.92 -14.05
CA PHE A 222 3.36 19.81 -13.94
C PHE A 222 2.54 19.85 -12.65
N LEU A 223 3.16 20.09 -11.51
CA LEU A 223 2.45 20.21 -10.24
C LEU A 223 1.46 21.36 -10.27
N ALA A 224 1.85 22.51 -10.82
CA ALA A 224 0.95 23.65 -10.98
C ALA A 224 -0.25 23.32 -11.90
N SER A 225 -0.03 22.61 -12.98
CA SER A 225 -1.08 22.12 -13.87
C SER A 225 -2.04 21.17 -13.17
N LEU A 226 -1.52 20.22 -12.38
CA LEU A 226 -2.34 19.30 -11.58
C LEU A 226 -3.19 20.06 -10.56
N HIS A 227 -2.61 21.07 -9.87
CA HIS A 227 -3.36 21.92 -8.96
C HIS A 227 -4.45 22.71 -9.68
N GLY A 228 -4.18 23.23 -10.87
CA GLY A 228 -5.18 23.91 -11.68
C GLY A 228 -6.37 23.04 -12.07
N GLN A 229 -6.13 21.73 -12.30
CA GLN A 229 -7.15 20.78 -12.74
C GLN A 229 -7.85 20.05 -11.59
N TYR A 230 -7.12 19.68 -10.53
CA TYR A 230 -7.61 18.81 -9.46
C TYR A 230 -7.62 19.46 -8.06
N ASN A 231 -7.01 20.63 -7.90
CA ASN A 231 -6.98 21.47 -6.70
C ASN A 231 -6.93 20.69 -5.38
N SER A 232 -8.04 20.61 -4.66
CA SER A 232 -8.15 19.97 -3.34
C SER A 232 -7.90 18.44 -3.35
N LEU A 233 -7.85 17.81 -4.53
CA LEU A 233 -7.54 16.39 -4.67
C LEU A 233 -6.02 16.11 -4.74
N ILE A 234 -5.17 17.13 -4.78
CA ILE A 234 -3.72 16.94 -4.71
C ILE A 234 -3.30 16.81 -3.25
N LEU A 235 -2.66 15.68 -2.93
CA LEU A 235 -2.07 15.43 -1.62
C LEU A 235 -0.69 16.06 -1.50
N THR A 236 -0.18 16.17 -0.28
CA THR A 236 1.19 16.62 -0.01
C THR A 236 2.19 15.80 -0.81
N PRO A 237 3.06 16.42 -1.64
CA PRO A 237 4.00 15.71 -2.47
C PRO A 237 5.08 14.98 -1.67
N ILE A 238 5.49 13.80 -2.15
CA ILE A 238 6.65 13.05 -1.64
C ILE A 238 7.86 13.31 -2.55
N SER A 239 8.90 13.88 -1.97
CA SER A 239 10.14 14.18 -2.70
C SER A 239 10.95 12.93 -3.01
N ARG A 240 11.71 12.96 -4.12
CA ARG A 240 12.72 11.93 -4.41
C ARG A 240 13.89 12.07 -3.43
N ARG A 241 14.10 11.06 -2.58
CA ARG A 241 15.13 11.04 -1.55
C ARG A 241 15.89 9.73 -1.55
N ALA A 242 17.22 9.83 -1.40
CA ALA A 242 18.09 8.67 -1.29
C ALA A 242 17.73 7.78 -0.09
N ASP A 243 17.34 8.39 1.04
CA ASP A 243 16.97 7.67 2.27
C ASP A 243 15.80 6.70 2.02
N VAL A 244 14.82 7.07 1.18
CA VAL A 244 13.71 6.17 0.81
C VAL A 244 14.20 5.00 -0.03
N SER A 245 15.11 5.25 -0.98
CA SER A 245 15.72 4.19 -1.80
C SER A 245 16.56 3.24 -0.96
N TYR A 246 17.35 3.77 -0.01
CA TYR A 246 18.14 2.96 0.91
C TYR A 246 17.27 2.14 1.84
N ALA A 247 16.24 2.74 2.44
CA ALA A 247 15.27 2.02 3.27
C ALA A 247 14.67 0.83 2.50
N ASN A 248 14.18 1.06 1.28
CA ASN A 248 13.64 0.00 0.43
C ASN A 248 14.67 -1.10 0.13
N SER A 249 15.94 -0.76 -0.14
CA SER A 249 16.98 -1.74 -0.42
C SER A 249 17.38 -2.57 0.80
N GLU A 250 17.22 -2.02 1.99
CA GLU A 250 17.44 -2.73 3.26
C GLU A 250 16.19 -3.50 3.75
N GLY A 251 15.08 -3.42 3.02
CA GLY A 251 13.81 -4.04 3.44
C GLY A 251 13.19 -3.35 4.65
N LEU A 252 13.30 -2.01 4.72
CA LEU A 252 12.78 -1.20 5.81
C LEU A 252 11.75 -0.19 5.28
N ASP A 253 10.84 0.21 6.15
CA ASP A 253 10.10 1.46 5.97
C ASP A 253 10.96 2.66 6.39
N ILE A 254 10.56 3.87 5.95
CA ILE A 254 11.34 5.09 6.21
C ILE A 254 11.40 5.48 7.69
N PHE A 255 10.43 5.07 8.50
CA PHE A 255 10.40 5.36 9.93
C PHE A 255 11.33 4.45 10.72
N SER A 256 11.65 3.26 10.19
CA SER A 256 12.59 2.29 10.76
C SER A 256 14.02 2.50 10.26
N PHE A 257 14.19 3.18 9.14
CA PHE A 257 15.51 3.40 8.52
C PHE A 257 16.35 4.41 9.30
N LYS A 258 17.58 3.99 9.69
CA LYS A 258 18.57 4.81 10.38
C LYS A 258 19.79 5.03 9.49
N PRO A 259 19.97 6.19 8.86
CA PRO A 259 21.15 6.44 8.03
C PRO A 259 22.43 6.44 8.87
N ALA A 260 23.45 5.67 8.45
CA ALA A 260 24.70 5.46 9.16
C ALA A 260 25.53 6.75 9.45
N ARG A 261 25.18 7.89 8.83
CA ARG A 261 25.90 9.16 8.95
C ARG A 261 25.22 10.22 9.82
N ARG A 262 24.10 9.90 10.43
CA ARG A 262 23.38 10.87 11.30
C ARG A 262 23.42 10.37 12.74
N SER A 263 23.96 11.21 13.63
CA SER A 263 23.97 10.98 15.07
C SER A 263 22.53 10.89 15.62
N ASP A 264 22.36 10.13 16.70
CA ASP A 264 21.07 9.76 17.31
C ASP A 264 20.05 10.88 17.59
N GLN A 265 20.48 12.14 17.54
CA GLN A 265 19.62 13.31 17.83
C GLN A 265 18.70 13.73 16.68
N LEU A 266 18.78 13.15 15.48
CA LEU A 266 18.11 13.66 14.28
C LEU A 266 17.04 12.74 13.66
N MET A 267 16.63 11.66 14.32
CA MET A 267 15.59 10.78 13.77
C MET A 267 14.22 11.46 13.58
N SER A 268 13.87 12.40 14.45
CA SER A 268 12.65 13.21 14.32
C SER A 268 12.71 14.25 13.19
N ALA A 269 13.87 14.44 12.57
CA ALA A 269 14.14 15.47 11.57
C ALA A 269 14.37 14.95 10.15
N ASN A 270 14.19 13.62 9.87
CA ASN A 270 14.33 13.13 8.51
C ASN A 270 13.18 13.68 7.64
N PRO A 271 13.47 14.48 6.60
CA PRO A 271 12.43 15.06 5.77
C PRO A 271 11.50 14.04 5.09
N ALA A 272 12.02 12.86 4.72
CA ALA A 272 11.19 11.80 4.13
C ALA A 272 10.18 11.26 5.13
N THR A 273 10.59 11.03 6.39
CA THR A 273 9.70 10.63 7.48
C THR A 273 8.59 11.66 7.71
N GLN A 274 8.94 12.96 7.70
CA GLN A 274 7.96 14.04 7.87
C GLN A 274 6.97 14.12 6.71
N GLU A 275 7.44 13.92 5.45
CA GLU A 275 6.57 13.93 4.28
C GLU A 275 5.57 12.78 4.33
N PHE A 276 6.02 11.54 4.61
CA PHE A 276 5.11 10.39 4.74
C PHE A 276 4.16 10.52 5.94
N ALA A 277 4.61 11.06 7.06
CA ALA A 277 3.73 11.31 8.22
C ALA A 277 2.62 12.32 7.89
N ARG A 278 2.95 13.41 7.18
CA ARG A 278 1.96 14.42 6.73
C ARG A 278 0.95 13.81 5.77
N VAL A 279 1.41 13.04 4.78
CA VAL A 279 0.52 12.38 3.81
C VAL A 279 -0.40 11.39 4.52
N ALA A 280 0.13 10.60 5.46
CA ALA A 280 -0.69 9.64 6.22
C ALA A 280 -1.77 10.37 7.05
N GLU A 281 -1.42 11.47 7.72
CA GLU A 281 -2.38 12.27 8.47
C GLU A 281 -3.44 12.90 7.56
N GLU A 282 -3.02 13.45 6.40
CA GLU A 282 -3.94 14.00 5.42
C GLU A 282 -4.91 12.94 4.87
N ILE A 283 -4.42 11.74 4.55
CA ILE A 283 -5.23 10.61 4.10
C ILE A 283 -6.20 10.19 5.21
N ARG A 284 -5.74 10.08 6.46
CA ARG A 284 -6.58 9.74 7.61
C ARG A 284 -7.73 10.72 7.80
N GLN A 285 -7.46 12.02 7.72
CA GLN A 285 -8.47 13.07 7.80
C GLN A 285 -9.50 12.97 6.67
N ARG A 286 -9.07 12.66 5.45
CA ARG A 286 -9.98 12.48 4.31
C ARG A 286 -10.81 11.19 4.38
N MET A 287 -10.35 10.22 5.16
CA MET A 287 -11.11 8.99 5.43
C MET A 287 -12.22 9.18 6.47
N GLY A 288 -12.19 10.23 7.27
CA GLY A 288 -13.17 10.56 8.32
C GLY A 288 -12.97 9.79 9.61
#